data_a113c18278e68e54b3e5056663ff110e
#
_entry.id   a113c18278e68e54b3e5056663ff110e
#
_cell.length_a   1.000
_cell.length_b   1.000
_cell.length_c   1.000
_cell.angle_alpha   90.00
_cell.angle_beta   90.00
_cell.angle_gamma   90.00
#
_symmetry.space_group_name_H-M   'P 1'
#
loop_
_entity.id
_entity.type
_entity.pdbx_description
1 polymer ?
#
loop_
_entity_poly.entity_id
_entity_poly.type
_entity_poly.pdbx_seq_one_letter_code
_entity_poly.pdbx_strand_id
1 'polypeptide(L)'
;GKAVPKHKRISKPDITYIRKYLESLPPENRLRQCTSLIAAQINKNNRYATSDIENYVRRVVNGMTENELATMETAIPVYARKIQKKIETLENTYRNKQFKKWLDSGKIVCRDSYALKPIITPSSTIDSIPHSLYEAEKDDMNDFERKVIDIIVGTDNIRWWHRIIERKDFYINGYLNHYQILW
;
A
#
# COMPACT_ATOMS: atom_id res chain seq x y z
N GLY A 1 -7.37 20.67 -21.91
CA GLY A 1 -7.12 19.88 -20.70
C GLY A 1 -8.20 20.14 -19.67
N LYS A 2 -9.05 19.15 -19.38
CA LYS A 2 -10.04 19.26 -18.29
C LYS A 2 -9.28 19.19 -16.97
N ALA A 3 -9.41 20.24 -16.13
CA ALA A 3 -8.81 20.28 -14.81
C ALA A 3 -9.42 19.15 -13.94
N VAL A 4 -8.54 18.29 -13.43
CA VAL A 4 -8.94 17.26 -12.45
C VAL A 4 -9.30 18.00 -11.15
N PRO A 5 -10.48 17.77 -10.54
CA PRO A 5 -10.86 18.43 -9.31
C PRO A 5 -9.88 18.08 -8.18
N LYS A 6 -9.25 19.08 -7.58
CA LYS A 6 -8.43 18.88 -6.36
C LYS A 6 -9.36 18.41 -5.22
N HIS A 7 -9.11 17.21 -4.70
CA HIS A 7 -9.87 16.67 -3.58
C HIS A 7 -9.68 17.53 -2.33
N LYS A 8 -10.74 18.20 -1.92
CA LYS A 8 -10.78 18.96 -0.68
C LYS A 8 -11.04 17.99 0.50
N ARG A 9 -10.32 18.16 1.61
CA ARG A 9 -10.67 17.44 2.86
C ARG A 9 -12.11 17.84 3.24
N ILE A 10 -12.96 16.84 3.53
CA ILE A 10 -14.31 17.09 4.01
C ILE A 10 -14.20 17.80 5.37
N SER A 11 -14.64 19.04 5.43
CA SER A 11 -14.63 19.85 6.65
C SER A 11 -15.84 19.54 7.54
N LYS A 12 -15.84 19.99 8.80
CA LYS A 12 -17.01 19.87 9.68
C LYS A 12 -18.30 20.47 9.08
N PRO A 13 -18.26 21.64 8.41
CA PRO A 13 -19.43 22.17 7.68
C PRO A 13 -19.94 21.23 6.58
N ASP A 14 -19.01 20.58 5.84
CA ASP A 14 -19.38 19.64 4.78
C ASP A 14 -20.15 18.42 5.32
N ILE A 15 -19.77 17.92 6.50
CA ILE A 15 -20.47 16.82 7.17
C ILE A 15 -21.89 17.23 7.55
N THR A 16 -22.07 18.43 8.07
CA THR A 16 -23.38 18.98 8.42
C THR A 16 -24.28 19.17 7.19
N TYR A 17 -23.70 19.61 6.08
CA TYR A 17 -24.41 19.75 4.81
C TYR A 17 -24.84 18.39 4.25
N ILE A 18 -23.95 17.41 4.23
CA ILE A 18 -24.26 16.04 3.79
C ILE A 18 -25.40 15.46 4.63
N ARG A 19 -25.36 15.63 5.94
CA ARG A 19 -26.42 15.16 6.84
C ARG A 19 -27.76 15.78 6.52
N LYS A 20 -27.86 17.11 6.42
CA LYS A 20 -29.09 17.80 6.05
C LYS A 20 -29.64 17.39 4.69
N TYR A 21 -28.74 17.18 3.72
CA TYR A 21 -29.10 16.67 2.41
C TYR A 21 -29.68 15.26 2.49
N LEU A 22 -29.06 14.35 3.23
CA LEU A 22 -29.56 12.98 3.40
C LEU A 22 -30.91 12.95 4.11
N GLU A 23 -31.11 13.80 5.14
CA GLU A 23 -32.36 13.91 5.87
C GLU A 23 -33.53 14.40 4.98
N SER A 24 -33.25 15.13 3.90
CA SER A 24 -34.25 15.61 2.93
C SER A 24 -34.68 14.55 1.91
N LEU A 25 -33.98 13.41 1.83
CA LEU A 25 -34.27 12.35 0.86
C LEU A 25 -35.25 11.32 1.42
N PRO A 26 -36.10 10.69 0.57
CA PRO A 26 -36.85 9.50 0.94
C PRO A 26 -35.93 8.38 1.45
N PRO A 27 -36.35 7.50 2.38
CA PRO A 27 -35.51 6.48 3.00
C PRO A 27 -34.76 5.59 1.99
N GLU A 28 -35.42 5.13 0.94
CA GLU A 28 -34.82 4.30 -0.11
C GLU A 28 -33.72 5.03 -0.90
N ASN A 29 -33.91 6.30 -1.17
CA ASN A 29 -32.92 7.13 -1.86
C ASN A 29 -31.75 7.49 -0.93
N ARG A 30 -32.02 7.68 0.36
CA ARG A 30 -31.03 7.96 1.40
C ARG A 30 -30.00 6.83 1.51
N LEU A 31 -30.47 5.60 1.58
CA LEU A 31 -29.60 4.43 1.65
C LEU A 31 -28.71 4.30 0.40
N ARG A 32 -29.29 4.49 -0.77
CA ARG A 32 -28.55 4.48 -2.05
C ARG A 32 -27.49 5.57 -2.08
N GLN A 33 -27.83 6.78 -1.64
CA GLN A 33 -26.90 7.91 -1.61
C GLN A 33 -25.77 7.70 -0.61
N CYS A 34 -26.04 7.16 0.57
CA CYS A 34 -25.01 6.78 1.54
C CYS A 34 -24.04 5.75 0.95
N THR A 35 -24.56 4.74 0.27
CA THR A 35 -23.75 3.72 -0.40
C THR A 35 -22.79 4.34 -1.43
N SER A 36 -23.30 5.22 -2.28
CA SER A 36 -22.48 5.91 -3.30
C SER A 36 -21.43 6.84 -2.67
N LEU A 37 -21.78 7.57 -1.61
CA LEU A 37 -20.84 8.44 -0.90
C LEU A 37 -19.70 7.65 -0.23
N ILE A 38 -20.03 6.52 0.41
CA ILE A 38 -19.02 5.61 1.00
C ILE A 38 -18.13 5.03 -0.08
N ALA A 39 -18.71 4.53 -1.18
CA ALA A 39 -17.95 3.96 -2.29
C ALA A 39 -17.00 4.99 -2.93
N ALA A 40 -17.48 6.22 -3.17
CA ALA A 40 -16.66 7.30 -3.70
C ALA A 40 -15.50 7.66 -2.76
N GLN A 41 -15.75 7.64 -1.44
CA GLN A 41 -14.71 7.93 -0.46
C GLN A 41 -13.64 6.84 -0.39
N ILE A 42 -14.02 5.57 -0.51
CA ILE A 42 -13.09 4.44 -0.56
C ILE A 42 -12.27 4.50 -1.85
N ASN A 43 -12.89 4.83 -2.97
CA ASN A 43 -12.27 4.78 -4.31
C ASN A 43 -11.69 6.13 -4.78
N LYS A 44 -11.30 7.00 -3.88
CA LYS A 44 -10.73 8.33 -4.21
C LYS A 44 -9.59 8.29 -5.22
N ASN A 45 -8.79 7.24 -5.20
CA ASN A 45 -7.62 7.07 -6.06
C ASN A 45 -7.90 6.20 -7.29
N ASN A 46 -9.16 5.92 -7.60
CA ASN A 46 -9.60 5.08 -8.73
C ASN A 46 -8.88 3.71 -8.77
N ARG A 47 -8.61 3.13 -7.60
CA ARG A 47 -7.90 1.86 -7.47
C ARG A 47 -8.74 0.67 -7.94
N TYR A 48 -10.05 0.79 -7.84
CA TYR A 48 -11.02 -0.27 -8.16
C TYR A 48 -11.99 0.20 -9.22
N ALA A 49 -12.65 -0.73 -9.92
CA ALA A 49 -13.81 -0.39 -10.72
C ALA A 49 -14.93 0.16 -9.81
N THR A 50 -15.52 1.29 -10.18
CA THR A 50 -16.54 1.96 -9.35
C THR A 50 -17.72 1.03 -9.05
N SER A 51 -18.18 0.28 -10.06
CA SER A 51 -19.26 -0.71 -9.91
C SER A 51 -18.96 -1.78 -8.87
N ASP A 52 -17.70 -2.23 -8.78
CA ASP A 52 -17.31 -3.30 -7.85
C ASP A 52 -17.34 -2.81 -6.40
N ILE A 53 -16.83 -1.59 -6.17
CA ILE A 53 -16.88 -0.97 -4.84
C ILE A 53 -18.31 -0.66 -4.43
N GLU A 54 -19.13 -0.10 -5.32
CA GLU A 54 -20.53 0.16 -5.03
C GLU A 54 -21.30 -1.14 -4.69
N ASN A 55 -21.08 -2.21 -5.45
CA ASN A 55 -21.67 -3.51 -5.19
C ASN A 55 -21.21 -4.12 -3.86
N TYR A 56 -19.94 -3.96 -3.52
CA TYR A 56 -19.41 -4.41 -2.24
C TYR A 56 -20.02 -3.64 -1.08
N VAL A 57 -20.02 -2.30 -1.14
CA VAL A 57 -20.60 -1.43 -0.11
C VAL A 57 -22.09 -1.72 0.06
N ARG A 58 -22.84 -1.89 -1.04
CA ARG A 58 -24.27 -2.25 -1.01
C ARG A 58 -24.52 -3.53 -0.25
N ARG A 59 -23.71 -4.58 -0.46
CA ARG A 59 -23.83 -5.85 0.28
C ARG A 59 -23.56 -5.67 1.77
N VAL A 60 -22.56 -4.86 2.13
CA VAL A 60 -22.27 -4.54 3.53
C VAL A 60 -23.43 -3.80 4.18
N VAL A 61 -23.94 -2.79 3.50
CA VAL A 61 -25.05 -1.94 3.99
C VAL A 61 -26.36 -2.74 4.13
N ASN A 62 -26.67 -3.63 3.18
CA ASN A 62 -27.85 -4.49 3.24
C ASN A 62 -27.81 -5.51 4.39
N GLY A 63 -26.64 -5.78 4.97
CA GLY A 63 -26.48 -6.61 6.14
C GLY A 63 -26.51 -5.88 7.49
N MET A 64 -26.69 -4.56 7.48
CA MET A 64 -26.73 -3.74 8.68
C MET A 64 -28.13 -3.72 9.32
N THR A 65 -28.18 -3.60 10.64
CA THR A 65 -29.40 -3.35 11.40
C THR A 65 -29.85 -1.90 11.21
N GLU A 66 -31.11 -1.57 11.53
CA GLU A 66 -31.64 -0.20 11.45
C GLU A 66 -30.81 0.79 12.29
N ASN A 67 -30.37 0.40 13.48
CA ASN A 67 -29.53 1.23 14.34
C ASN A 67 -28.14 1.51 13.71
N GLU A 68 -27.55 0.51 13.05
CA GLU A 68 -26.29 0.68 12.34
C GLU A 68 -26.44 1.59 11.12
N LEU A 69 -27.54 1.48 10.38
CA LEU A 69 -27.89 2.35 9.26
C LEU A 69 -28.04 3.81 9.71
N ALA A 70 -28.79 4.05 10.78
CA ALA A 70 -28.96 5.38 11.35
C ALA A 70 -27.62 5.98 11.81
N THR A 71 -26.76 5.16 12.41
CA THR A 71 -25.41 5.60 12.83
C THR A 71 -24.52 5.87 11.61
N MET A 72 -24.61 5.05 10.57
CA MET A 72 -23.84 5.21 9.33
C MET A 72 -24.16 6.53 8.64
N GLU A 73 -25.43 6.92 8.55
CA GLU A 73 -25.87 8.17 7.93
C GLU A 73 -25.19 9.40 8.56
N THR A 74 -24.93 9.34 9.86
CA THR A 74 -24.28 10.44 10.60
C THR A 74 -22.75 10.37 10.60
N ALA A 75 -22.17 9.23 10.21
CA ALA A 75 -20.75 8.93 10.34
C ALA A 75 -20.13 8.30 9.09
N ILE A 76 -20.57 8.68 7.90
CA ILE A 76 -20.11 8.18 6.60
C ILE A 76 -18.57 8.02 6.51
N PRO A 77 -17.74 9.01 6.90
CA PRO A 77 -16.28 8.87 6.81
C PRO A 77 -15.71 7.76 7.71
N VAL A 78 -16.35 7.49 8.83
CA VAL A 78 -15.94 6.43 9.76
C VAL A 78 -16.24 5.06 9.15
N TYR A 79 -17.43 4.89 8.60
CA TYR A 79 -17.83 3.65 7.94
C TYR A 79 -17.00 3.40 6.67
N ALA A 80 -16.75 4.43 5.87
CA ALA A 80 -15.85 4.31 4.72
C ALA A 80 -14.47 3.77 5.11
N ARG A 81 -13.85 4.29 6.19
CA ARG A 81 -12.56 3.80 6.69
C ARG A 81 -12.62 2.37 7.20
N LYS A 82 -13.68 1.99 7.93
CA LYS A 82 -13.87 0.61 8.40
C LYS A 82 -14.00 -0.37 7.25
N ILE A 83 -14.81 -0.03 6.24
CA ILE A 83 -15.01 -0.84 5.04
C ILE A 83 -13.72 -0.93 4.24
N GLN A 84 -13.01 0.18 4.03
CA GLN A 84 -11.71 0.19 3.35
C GLN A 84 -10.71 -0.73 4.04
N LYS A 85 -10.58 -0.65 5.37
CA LYS A 85 -9.70 -1.54 6.13
C LYS A 85 -10.06 -3.02 5.95
N LYS A 86 -11.36 -3.33 5.88
CA LYS A 86 -11.81 -4.70 5.61
C LYS A 86 -11.43 -5.16 4.20
N ILE A 87 -11.59 -4.30 3.19
CA ILE A 87 -11.17 -4.58 1.81
C ILE A 87 -9.67 -4.87 1.77
N GLU A 88 -8.84 -4.03 2.38
CA GLU A 88 -7.38 -4.22 2.46
C GLU A 88 -7.01 -5.56 3.12
N THR A 89 -7.71 -5.94 4.19
CA THR A 89 -7.51 -7.25 4.83
C THR A 89 -7.86 -8.40 3.89
N LEU A 90 -8.96 -8.31 3.16
CA LEU A 90 -9.38 -9.33 2.19
C LEU A 90 -8.40 -9.43 1.02
N GLU A 91 -7.93 -8.31 0.51
CA GLU A 91 -6.89 -8.28 -0.54
C GLU A 91 -5.60 -8.96 -0.07
N ASN A 92 -5.12 -8.63 1.12
CA ASN A 92 -3.91 -9.23 1.67
C ASN A 92 -4.06 -10.74 1.87
N THR A 93 -5.22 -11.18 2.35
CA THR A 93 -5.54 -12.60 2.48
C THR A 93 -5.53 -13.30 1.11
N TYR A 94 -6.15 -12.69 0.10
CA TYR A 94 -6.18 -13.22 -1.26
C TYR A 94 -4.77 -13.27 -1.88
N ARG A 95 -4.00 -12.20 -1.77
CA ARG A 95 -2.61 -12.13 -2.26
C ARG A 95 -1.73 -13.19 -1.63
N ASN A 96 -1.82 -13.38 -0.30
CA ASN A 96 -1.10 -14.43 0.41
C ASN A 96 -1.47 -15.82 -0.12
N LYS A 97 -2.77 -16.10 -0.29
CA LYS A 97 -3.24 -17.36 -0.85
C LYS A 97 -2.72 -17.60 -2.27
N GLN A 98 -2.75 -16.58 -3.13
CA GLN A 98 -2.23 -16.70 -4.50
C GLN A 98 -0.71 -16.88 -4.53
N PHE A 99 0.01 -16.18 -3.67
CA PHE A 99 1.46 -16.33 -3.55
C PHE A 99 1.85 -17.76 -3.16
N LYS A 100 1.18 -18.32 -2.13
CA LYS A 100 1.38 -19.72 -1.74
C LYS A 100 1.10 -20.69 -2.88
N LYS A 101 -0.02 -20.50 -3.59
CA LYS A 101 -0.36 -21.33 -4.77
C LYS A 101 0.72 -21.27 -5.85
N TRP A 102 1.33 -20.10 -6.06
CA TRP A 102 2.39 -19.96 -7.05
C TRP A 102 3.72 -20.56 -6.59
N LEU A 103 4.02 -20.51 -5.29
CA LEU A 103 5.14 -21.25 -4.71
C LEU A 103 4.95 -22.77 -4.88
N ASP A 104 3.81 -23.29 -4.47
CA ASP A 104 3.48 -24.73 -4.53
C ASP A 104 3.52 -25.27 -5.97
N SER A 105 3.14 -24.44 -6.94
CA SER A 105 3.17 -24.79 -8.37
C SER A 105 4.53 -24.55 -9.07
N GLY A 106 5.53 -24.04 -8.35
CA GLY A 106 6.83 -23.70 -8.93
C GLY A 106 6.81 -22.46 -9.85
N LYS A 107 5.68 -21.75 -9.94
CA LYS A 107 5.59 -20.52 -10.74
C LYS A 107 6.43 -19.38 -10.17
N ILE A 108 6.62 -19.36 -8.86
CA ILE A 108 7.56 -18.50 -8.15
C ILE A 108 8.57 -19.41 -7.46
N VAL A 109 9.83 -19.08 -7.62
CA VAL A 109 10.93 -19.77 -6.94
C VAL A 109 11.54 -18.82 -5.94
N CYS A 110 11.58 -19.24 -4.67
CA CYS A 110 12.38 -18.57 -3.64
C CYS A 110 13.73 -19.27 -3.61
N ARG A 111 14.78 -18.52 -3.87
CA ARG A 111 16.16 -19.04 -3.76
C ARG A 111 16.62 -18.83 -2.32
N ASP A 112 17.28 -19.82 -1.78
CA ASP A 112 17.91 -19.81 -0.45
C ASP A 112 19.32 -19.22 -0.46
N SER A 113 19.88 -19.00 -1.66
CA SER A 113 21.20 -18.41 -1.85
C SER A 113 21.25 -17.55 -3.11
N TYR A 114 22.17 -16.60 -3.12
CA TYR A 114 22.47 -15.73 -4.25
C TYR A 114 23.98 -15.62 -4.45
N ALA A 115 24.42 -15.88 -5.66
CA ALA A 115 25.84 -15.73 -6.01
C ALA A 115 26.13 -14.25 -6.32
N LEU A 116 26.96 -13.63 -5.51
CA LEU A 116 27.48 -12.30 -5.76
C LEU A 116 28.43 -12.32 -6.96
N LYS A 117 28.46 -11.23 -7.72
CA LYS A 117 29.39 -11.10 -8.83
C LYS A 117 30.82 -10.96 -8.30
N PRO A 118 31.80 -11.54 -8.94
CA PRO A 118 33.21 -11.41 -8.50
C PRO A 118 33.71 -9.97 -8.62
N ILE A 119 33.16 -9.18 -9.58
CA ILE A 119 33.53 -7.80 -9.83
C ILE A 119 32.26 -7.02 -10.18
N ILE A 120 32.14 -5.80 -9.67
CA ILE A 120 31.13 -4.83 -10.08
C ILE A 120 31.82 -3.59 -10.69
N THR A 121 31.19 -3.01 -11.70
CA THR A 121 31.63 -1.76 -12.35
C THR A 121 30.49 -0.75 -12.32
N PRO A 122 30.29 -0.05 -11.20
CA PRO A 122 29.24 0.95 -11.08
C PRO A 122 29.54 2.19 -11.93
N SER A 123 28.49 2.82 -12.47
CA SER A 123 28.61 4.05 -13.28
C SER A 123 29.00 5.29 -12.46
N SER A 124 28.75 5.25 -11.18
CA SER A 124 29.18 6.25 -10.18
C SER A 124 29.55 5.48 -8.91
N THR A 125 30.57 5.93 -8.23
CA THR A 125 31.12 5.26 -7.05
C THR A 125 31.14 6.21 -5.87
N ILE A 126 30.89 5.67 -4.69
CA ILE A 126 31.21 6.33 -3.43
C ILE A 126 32.62 5.96 -3.01
N ASP A 127 33.25 6.82 -2.23
CA ASP A 127 34.49 6.52 -1.56
C ASP A 127 34.31 5.30 -0.65
N SER A 128 35.40 4.55 -0.44
CA SER A 128 35.38 3.31 0.34
C SER A 128 34.84 3.57 1.75
N ILE A 129 33.76 2.87 2.07
CA ILE A 129 33.24 2.80 3.43
C ILE A 129 33.81 1.51 4.07
N PRO A 130 34.17 1.54 5.37
CA PRO A 130 34.67 0.33 6.04
C PRO A 130 33.76 -0.88 5.81
N HIS A 131 34.35 -2.05 5.65
CA HIS A 131 33.66 -3.31 5.43
C HIS A 131 32.86 -3.42 4.13
N SER A 132 33.06 -2.54 3.15
CA SER A 132 32.50 -2.73 1.81
C SER A 132 33.00 -4.03 1.19
N LEU A 133 32.10 -4.81 0.57
CA LEU A 133 32.45 -6.06 -0.12
C LEU A 133 33.27 -5.80 -1.38
N TYR A 134 33.04 -4.68 -2.04
CA TYR A 134 33.77 -4.28 -3.25
C TYR A 134 34.56 -2.99 -3.00
N GLU A 135 35.66 -2.83 -3.72
CA GLU A 135 36.48 -1.61 -3.66
C GLU A 135 35.71 -0.35 -4.06
N ALA A 136 34.70 -0.51 -4.93
CA ALA A 136 33.83 0.57 -5.36
C ALA A 136 32.36 0.13 -5.30
N GLU A 137 31.59 0.80 -4.48
CA GLU A 137 30.13 0.64 -4.43
C GLU A 137 29.44 1.74 -5.22
N LYS A 138 28.22 1.48 -5.68
CA LYS A 138 27.46 2.45 -6.47
C LYS A 138 27.03 3.63 -5.62
N ASP A 139 27.39 4.84 -6.04
CA ASP A 139 26.93 6.10 -5.48
C ASP A 139 25.55 6.47 -6.05
N ASP A 140 24.51 6.18 -5.29
CA ASP A 140 23.10 6.53 -5.58
C ASP A 140 22.29 6.37 -4.29
N MET A 141 22.97 6.58 -3.16
CA MET A 141 22.37 6.46 -1.84
C MET A 141 21.80 7.79 -1.38
N ASN A 142 20.60 7.74 -0.82
CA ASN A 142 20.05 8.89 -0.13
C ASN A 142 20.67 9.03 1.28
N ASP A 143 20.44 10.18 1.92
CA ASP A 143 21.00 10.47 3.25
C ASP A 143 20.59 9.45 4.33
N PHE A 144 19.41 8.86 4.20
CA PHE A 144 18.95 7.86 5.13
C PHE A 144 19.73 6.54 4.95
N GLU A 145 19.92 6.09 3.71
CA GLU A 145 20.71 4.90 3.41
C GLU A 145 22.16 5.05 3.89
N ARG A 146 22.79 6.21 3.67
CA ARG A 146 24.13 6.51 4.18
C ARG A 146 24.20 6.40 5.70
N LYS A 147 23.27 7.04 6.41
CA LYS A 147 23.22 6.96 7.89
C LYS A 147 23.04 5.54 8.40
N VAL A 148 22.23 4.72 7.71
CA VAL A 148 22.07 3.30 8.07
C VAL A 148 23.39 2.55 7.90
N ILE A 149 24.09 2.75 6.80
CA ILE A 149 25.39 2.11 6.58
C ILE A 149 26.41 2.56 7.63
N ASP A 150 26.51 3.86 7.91
CA ASP A 150 27.42 4.39 8.94
C ASP A 150 27.18 3.77 10.31
N ILE A 151 25.92 3.54 10.67
CA ILE A 151 25.55 2.87 11.93
C ILE A 151 25.97 1.39 11.87
N ILE A 152 25.67 0.70 10.77
CA ILE A 152 25.94 -0.73 10.61
C ILE A 152 27.44 -1.01 10.67
N VAL A 153 28.24 -0.27 9.90
CA VAL A 153 29.71 -0.48 9.86
C VAL A 153 30.40 -0.13 11.18
N GLY A 154 29.76 0.66 12.04
CA GLY A 154 30.21 0.92 13.40
C GLY A 154 29.94 -0.21 14.40
N THR A 155 29.31 -1.33 13.97
CA THR A 155 29.05 -2.48 14.84
C THR A 155 30.08 -3.58 14.64
N ASP A 156 30.55 -4.18 15.74
CA ASP A 156 31.63 -5.19 15.74
C ASP A 156 31.30 -6.51 15.00
N ASN A 157 30.04 -6.74 14.68
CA ASN A 157 29.54 -7.99 14.11
C ASN A 157 29.43 -7.99 12.58
N ILE A 158 29.69 -6.87 11.90
CA ILE A 158 29.59 -6.77 10.45
C ILE A 158 30.91 -7.18 9.79
N ARG A 159 30.84 -8.21 8.99
CA ARG A 159 32.00 -8.67 8.20
C ARG A 159 32.16 -7.86 6.92
N TRP A 160 31.05 -7.65 6.21
CA TRP A 160 30.98 -6.89 4.97
C TRP A 160 29.55 -6.45 4.69
N TRP A 161 29.40 -5.46 3.84
CA TRP A 161 28.13 -5.01 3.28
C TRP A 161 28.25 -4.79 1.78
N HIS A 162 27.14 -4.85 1.07
CA HIS A 162 27.05 -4.59 -0.35
C HIS A 162 25.71 -3.93 -0.67
N ARG A 163 25.74 -2.90 -1.51
CA ARG A 163 24.51 -2.24 -1.96
C ARG A 163 23.88 -2.99 -3.11
N ILE A 164 22.69 -3.51 -2.90
CA ILE A 164 21.89 -4.17 -3.93
C ILE A 164 21.29 -3.15 -4.87
N ILE A 165 21.50 -3.33 -6.19
CA ILE A 165 20.97 -2.44 -7.23
C ILE A 165 19.56 -2.90 -7.62
N GLU A 166 18.60 -1.99 -7.51
CA GLU A 166 17.20 -2.24 -7.86
C GLU A 166 17.04 -2.84 -9.26
N ARG A 167 16.25 -3.88 -9.38
CA ARG A 167 15.93 -4.62 -10.62
C ARG A 167 17.10 -5.33 -11.30
N LYS A 168 18.31 -5.31 -10.75
CA LYS A 168 19.50 -5.94 -11.35
C LYS A 168 20.05 -7.06 -10.49
N ASP A 169 19.90 -6.95 -9.17
CA ASP A 169 20.50 -7.86 -8.23
C ASP A 169 19.45 -8.66 -7.45
N PHE A 170 19.81 -9.14 -6.29
CA PHE A 170 18.97 -9.95 -5.43
C PHE A 170 17.73 -9.20 -4.96
N TYR A 171 16.62 -9.91 -4.86
CA TYR A 171 15.37 -9.41 -4.26
C TYR A 171 14.61 -10.54 -3.58
N ILE A 172 13.82 -10.19 -2.57
CA ILE A 172 12.93 -11.12 -1.91
C ILE A 172 11.53 -10.98 -2.50
N ASN A 173 10.98 -12.09 -2.97
CA ASN A 173 9.60 -12.17 -3.41
C ASN A 173 8.65 -12.18 -2.22
N GLY A 174 7.65 -11.31 -2.25
CA GLY A 174 6.58 -11.27 -1.26
C GLY A 174 5.21 -11.09 -1.91
N TYR A 175 4.15 -11.43 -1.20
CA TYR A 175 2.79 -11.30 -1.70
C TYR A 175 2.23 -9.86 -1.68
N LEU A 176 2.89 -8.94 -0.99
CA LEU A 176 2.50 -7.53 -0.98
C LEU A 176 3.21 -6.76 -2.09
N ASN A 177 4.53 -6.88 -2.18
CA ASN A 177 5.39 -6.22 -3.17
C ASN A 177 6.68 -7.02 -3.33
N HIS A 178 7.49 -6.64 -4.31
CA HIS A 178 8.89 -7.04 -4.35
C HIS A 178 9.66 -6.21 -3.34
N TYR A 179 10.34 -6.86 -2.42
CA TYR A 179 11.24 -6.20 -1.49
C TYR A 179 12.67 -6.38 -1.97
N GLN A 180 13.34 -5.28 -2.15
CA GLN A 180 14.79 -5.29 -2.30
C GLN A 180 15.39 -4.99 -0.94
N ILE A 181 16.25 -5.88 -0.48
CA ILE A 181 17.03 -5.66 0.74
C ILE A 181 18.34 -5.01 0.31
N LEU A 182 18.54 -3.80 0.78
CA LEU A 182 19.78 -3.05 0.63
C LEU A 182 20.71 -3.46 1.79
N TRP A 183 21.44 -4.56 1.62
CA TRP A 183 22.44 -4.99 2.60
C TRP A 183 23.76 -5.31 1.93
#